data_60f630db835ed3012728cfb40f02227a
#
_entry.id   60f630db835ed3012728cfb40f02227a
#
_cell.length_a   1.000
_cell.length_b   1.000
_cell.length_c   1.000
_cell.angle_alpha   90.00
_cell.angle_beta   90.00
_cell.angle_gamma   90.00
#
_symmetry.space_group_name_H-M   'P 1'
#
loop_
_entity.id
_entity.type
_entity.pdbx_description
1 polymer ?
#
loop_
_entity_poly.entity_id
_entity_poly.type
_entity_poly.pdbx_seq_one_letter_code
_entity_poly.pdbx_strand_id
1 'polypeptide(L)'
;MSDLNVYEHEIPNGSRLYFAKSAKLKRQIEQKASEILENEGFSEIVTPFFSYHQHLSVDATNLLRFSDSLNHEISLRADSTVDTVRIVLRRLKANEPKRWFYIQPVFRYPSHEIYQIGAEMIGENDILNSVNIVAKLFNELGLSACLQLSNMQIPRIICEILNLEIEIFENSWLEKILAQNVPWLSKLALLKDASELDEIVNLVPDKLKEPLRNLQAVAKSLEYKNLRIVPLYYSKMRYYDSLFFRFLKDNAILASGGNYEIDGISSSGFAVYTDALIEEKN
;
A
#
# COMPACT_ATOMS: atom_id res chain seq x y z
N MET A 1 -27.57 25.43 -33.34
CA MET A 1 -26.26 24.86 -33.71
C MET A 1 -25.70 24.34 -32.44
N SER A 2 -25.72 23.05 -32.24
CA SER A 2 -25.19 22.40 -31.07
C SER A 2 -23.66 22.47 -31.15
N ASP A 3 -23.03 23.15 -30.19
CA ASP A 3 -21.60 23.08 -30.02
C ASP A 3 -21.25 21.61 -29.81
N LEU A 4 -20.72 21.00 -30.85
CA LEU A 4 -19.95 19.78 -30.73
C LEU A 4 -18.78 20.15 -29.83
N ASN A 5 -18.85 19.75 -28.56
CA ASN A 5 -17.66 19.69 -27.73
C ASN A 5 -16.70 18.73 -28.42
N VAL A 6 -15.86 19.27 -29.27
CA VAL A 6 -14.70 18.58 -29.81
C VAL A 6 -13.85 18.28 -28.60
N TYR A 7 -13.72 17.00 -28.23
CA TYR A 7 -12.77 16.59 -27.19
C TYR A 7 -11.38 16.90 -27.74
N GLU A 8 -10.86 18.07 -27.41
CA GLU A 8 -9.51 18.49 -27.76
C GLU A 8 -8.42 17.68 -27.03
N HIS A 9 -8.86 16.78 -26.10
CA HIS A 9 -7.97 15.98 -25.28
C HIS A 9 -7.98 14.53 -25.77
N GLU A 10 -6.88 14.11 -26.38
CA GLU A 10 -6.71 12.72 -26.85
C GLU A 10 -6.50 11.73 -25.68
N ILE A 11 -6.16 12.23 -24.49
CA ILE A 11 -5.84 11.43 -23.31
C ILE A 11 -6.90 11.65 -22.24
N PRO A 12 -7.64 10.60 -21.81
CA PRO A 12 -8.62 10.70 -20.74
C PRO A 12 -7.99 11.21 -19.43
N ASN A 13 -8.74 11.98 -18.67
CA ASN A 13 -8.28 12.45 -17.38
C ASN A 13 -7.99 11.26 -16.44
N GLY A 14 -6.79 11.23 -15.84
CA GLY A 14 -6.31 10.12 -15.01
C GLY A 14 -5.51 9.07 -15.74
N SER A 15 -5.52 9.06 -17.10
CA SER A 15 -4.62 8.24 -17.91
C SER A 15 -3.23 8.84 -17.98
N ARG A 16 -2.22 8.01 -18.28
CA ARG A 16 -0.81 8.40 -18.24
C ARG A 16 -0.15 8.29 -19.61
N LEU A 17 0.54 9.34 -20.03
CA LEU A 17 1.40 9.31 -21.21
C LEU A 17 2.85 9.50 -20.82
N TYR A 18 3.69 8.55 -21.19
CA TYR A 18 5.14 8.64 -21.06
C TYR A 18 5.78 8.67 -22.44
N PHE A 19 6.69 9.62 -22.67
CA PHE A 19 7.40 9.74 -23.95
C PHE A 19 8.83 10.24 -23.74
N ALA A 20 9.69 9.98 -24.70
CA ALA A 20 11.09 10.42 -24.70
C ALA A 20 11.79 10.17 -23.35
N LYS A 21 12.13 11.22 -22.61
CA LYS A 21 12.86 11.13 -21.34
C LYS A 21 12.07 10.41 -20.26
N SER A 22 10.77 10.71 -20.11
CA SER A 22 9.94 10.08 -19.07
C SER A 22 9.70 8.60 -19.36
N ALA A 23 9.52 8.20 -20.62
CA ALA A 23 9.43 6.79 -21.01
C ALA A 23 10.73 6.03 -20.75
N LYS A 24 11.88 6.66 -21.05
CA LYS A 24 13.20 6.09 -20.75
C LYS A 24 13.40 5.94 -19.24
N LEU A 25 13.04 6.95 -18.45
CA LEU A 25 13.15 6.92 -16.99
C LEU A 25 12.27 5.81 -16.41
N LYS A 26 11.03 5.67 -16.89
CA LYS A 26 10.13 4.58 -16.49
C LYS A 26 10.80 3.21 -16.68
N ARG A 27 11.37 2.95 -17.86
CA ARG A 27 12.10 1.71 -18.14
C ARG A 27 13.30 1.48 -17.21
N GLN A 28 14.04 2.54 -16.92
CA GLN A 28 15.20 2.43 -16.01
C GLN A 28 14.78 2.08 -14.58
N ILE A 29 13.68 2.66 -14.09
CA ILE A 29 13.13 2.34 -12.78
C ILE A 29 12.65 0.88 -12.73
N GLU A 30 11.88 0.45 -13.74
CA GLU A 30 11.35 -0.92 -13.84
C GLU A 30 12.47 -1.96 -13.92
N GLN A 31 13.49 -1.72 -14.75
CA GLN A 31 14.65 -2.59 -14.87
C GLN A 31 15.41 -2.70 -13.55
N LYS A 32 15.69 -1.57 -12.91
CA LYS A 32 16.39 -1.55 -11.62
C LYS A 32 15.63 -2.31 -10.53
N ALA A 33 14.32 -2.15 -10.49
CA ALA A 33 13.47 -2.86 -9.54
C ALA A 33 13.45 -4.38 -9.82
N SER A 34 13.33 -4.79 -11.09
CA SER A 34 13.40 -6.20 -11.48
C SER A 34 14.73 -6.83 -11.04
N GLU A 35 15.86 -6.20 -11.34
CA GLU A 35 17.19 -6.66 -10.93
C GLU A 35 17.32 -6.84 -9.41
N ILE A 36 16.80 -5.89 -8.62
CA ILE A 36 16.83 -5.97 -7.15
C ILE A 36 15.94 -7.14 -6.68
N LEU A 37 14.71 -7.25 -7.20
CA LEU A 37 13.75 -8.26 -6.77
C LEU A 37 14.20 -9.67 -7.14
N GLU A 38 14.77 -9.88 -8.34
CA GLU A 38 15.34 -11.16 -8.74
C GLU A 38 16.52 -11.56 -7.83
N ASN A 39 17.39 -10.61 -7.48
CA ASN A 39 18.50 -10.85 -6.54
C ASN A 39 18.03 -11.16 -5.11
N GLU A 40 16.85 -10.69 -4.71
CA GLU A 40 16.19 -11.01 -3.42
C GLU A 40 15.36 -12.33 -3.51
N GLY A 41 15.45 -13.05 -4.63
CA GLY A 41 14.83 -14.37 -4.81
C GLY A 41 13.35 -14.33 -5.21
N PHE A 42 12.86 -13.22 -5.74
CA PHE A 42 11.51 -13.13 -6.29
C PHE A 42 11.48 -13.61 -7.75
N SER A 43 10.35 -14.22 -8.12
CA SER A 43 10.04 -14.57 -9.52
C SER A 43 9.01 -13.59 -10.08
N GLU A 44 9.16 -13.22 -11.34
CA GLU A 44 8.19 -12.33 -11.99
C GLU A 44 6.89 -13.06 -12.32
N ILE A 45 5.76 -12.37 -12.12
CA ILE A 45 4.44 -12.82 -12.55
C ILE A 45 3.73 -11.69 -13.29
N VAL A 46 3.07 -12.01 -14.41
CA VAL A 46 2.18 -11.11 -15.13
C VAL A 46 0.76 -11.64 -14.99
N THR A 47 -0.09 -10.92 -14.28
CA THR A 47 -1.49 -11.32 -14.06
C THR A 47 -2.43 -10.72 -15.12
N PRO A 48 -3.60 -11.31 -15.37
CA PRO A 48 -4.60 -10.74 -16.28
C PRO A 48 -5.05 -9.34 -15.87
N PHE A 49 -5.44 -8.52 -16.85
CA PHE A 49 -6.06 -7.21 -16.57
C PHE A 49 -7.48 -7.33 -16.03
N PHE A 50 -8.20 -8.39 -16.38
CA PHE A 50 -9.57 -8.64 -15.93
C PHE A 50 -9.58 -9.59 -14.74
N SER A 51 -10.40 -9.27 -13.73
CA SER A 51 -10.52 -10.03 -12.49
C SER A 51 -11.98 -10.15 -12.04
N TYR A 52 -12.29 -11.27 -11.37
CA TYR A 52 -13.57 -11.47 -10.68
C TYR A 52 -13.53 -11.02 -9.21
N HIS A 53 -12.36 -10.69 -8.66
CA HIS A 53 -12.17 -10.62 -7.20
C HIS A 53 -11.72 -9.25 -6.67
N GLN A 54 -11.74 -8.22 -7.48
CA GLN A 54 -11.23 -6.88 -7.10
C GLN A 54 -12.02 -6.23 -5.95
N HIS A 55 -13.29 -6.61 -5.76
CA HIS A 55 -14.11 -6.18 -4.61
C HIS A 55 -13.54 -6.62 -3.25
N LEU A 56 -12.63 -7.60 -3.21
CA LEU A 56 -11.92 -8.00 -2.00
C LEU A 56 -10.81 -7.02 -1.61
N SER A 57 -10.27 -6.27 -2.56
CA SER A 57 -9.15 -5.35 -2.36
C SER A 57 -9.59 -3.92 -2.12
N VAL A 58 -10.49 -3.41 -2.95
CA VAL A 58 -10.88 -2.00 -2.97
C VAL A 58 -12.40 -1.85 -2.92
N ASP A 59 -12.85 -0.63 -2.62
CA ASP A 59 -14.27 -0.32 -2.62
C ASP A 59 -14.88 -0.45 -4.01
N ALA A 60 -16.13 -0.92 -4.05
CA ALA A 60 -16.87 -1.16 -5.29
C ALA A 60 -17.04 0.10 -6.16
N THR A 61 -17.04 1.28 -5.57
CA THR A 61 -17.14 2.57 -6.29
C THR A 61 -15.87 2.91 -7.07
N ASN A 62 -14.74 2.27 -6.76
CA ASN A 62 -13.47 2.46 -7.45
C ASN A 62 -13.24 1.46 -8.59
N LEU A 63 -14.20 0.56 -8.87
CA LEU A 63 -14.03 -0.49 -9.88
C LEU A 63 -14.56 -0.06 -11.25
N LEU A 64 -13.77 -0.35 -12.29
CA LEU A 64 -14.22 -0.32 -13.69
C LEU A 64 -14.77 -1.70 -14.04
N ARG A 65 -16.10 -1.79 -14.16
CA ARG A 65 -16.82 -3.06 -14.27
C ARG A 65 -17.31 -3.32 -15.67
N PHE A 66 -17.37 -4.60 -16.02
CA PHE A 66 -17.83 -5.13 -17.31
C PHE A 66 -18.59 -6.43 -17.09
N SER A 67 -19.16 -6.98 -18.18
CA SER A 67 -19.67 -8.34 -18.20
C SER A 67 -18.83 -9.18 -19.17
N ASP A 68 -18.57 -10.43 -18.79
CA ASP A 68 -18.00 -11.41 -19.71
C ASP A 68 -19.07 -11.98 -20.68
N SER A 69 -18.67 -12.88 -21.57
CA SER A 69 -19.57 -13.52 -22.55
C SER A 69 -20.66 -14.39 -21.93
N LEU A 70 -20.52 -14.75 -20.66
CA LEU A 70 -21.49 -15.55 -19.88
C LEU A 70 -22.27 -14.67 -18.90
N ASN A 71 -22.17 -13.35 -19.03
CA ASN A 71 -22.83 -12.35 -18.20
C ASN A 71 -22.40 -12.37 -16.72
N HIS A 72 -21.17 -12.84 -16.42
CA HIS A 72 -20.60 -12.66 -15.11
C HIS A 72 -19.99 -11.25 -14.99
N GLU A 73 -20.12 -10.63 -13.81
CA GLU A 73 -19.45 -9.36 -13.53
C GLU A 73 -17.94 -9.59 -13.42
N ILE A 74 -17.18 -8.80 -14.19
CA ILE A 74 -15.73 -8.70 -14.12
C ILE A 74 -15.34 -7.23 -13.96
N SER A 75 -14.13 -6.98 -13.50
CA SER A 75 -13.58 -5.63 -13.43
C SER A 75 -12.16 -5.57 -14.00
N LEU A 76 -11.71 -4.38 -14.40
CA LEU A 76 -10.28 -4.16 -14.57
C LEU A 76 -9.59 -4.28 -13.21
N ARG A 77 -8.35 -4.76 -13.24
CA ARG A 77 -7.49 -4.88 -12.07
C ARG A 77 -7.29 -3.52 -11.39
N ALA A 78 -7.85 -3.33 -10.21
CA ALA A 78 -7.75 -2.12 -9.40
C ALA A 78 -6.68 -2.24 -8.30
N ASP A 79 -6.24 -3.47 -8.04
CA ASP A 79 -5.16 -3.86 -7.13
C ASP A 79 -4.55 -5.18 -7.61
N SER A 80 -3.25 -5.36 -7.41
CA SER A 80 -2.56 -6.57 -7.88
C SER A 80 -2.37 -7.63 -6.78
N THR A 81 -2.33 -7.24 -5.50
CA THR A 81 -1.97 -8.12 -4.38
C THR A 81 -2.91 -9.32 -4.27
N VAL A 82 -4.21 -9.08 -4.11
CA VAL A 82 -5.20 -10.16 -3.88
C VAL A 82 -5.23 -11.12 -5.08
N ASP A 83 -5.23 -10.60 -6.30
CA ASP A 83 -5.24 -11.45 -7.49
C ASP A 83 -3.96 -12.29 -7.62
N THR A 84 -2.78 -11.68 -7.38
CA THR A 84 -1.49 -12.39 -7.41
C THR A 84 -1.49 -13.53 -6.41
N VAL A 85 -1.83 -13.26 -5.14
CA VAL A 85 -1.84 -14.28 -4.08
C VAL A 85 -2.82 -15.41 -4.42
N ARG A 86 -4.05 -15.08 -4.83
CA ARG A 86 -5.07 -16.10 -5.17
C ARG A 86 -4.69 -16.93 -6.39
N ILE A 87 -4.08 -16.33 -7.41
CA ILE A 87 -3.58 -17.06 -8.59
C ILE A 87 -2.49 -18.03 -8.18
N VAL A 88 -1.51 -17.57 -7.38
CA VAL A 88 -0.42 -18.41 -6.90
C VAL A 88 -0.97 -19.60 -6.07
N LEU A 89 -1.80 -19.32 -5.08
CA LEU A 89 -2.33 -20.36 -4.18
C LEU A 89 -3.28 -21.34 -4.90
N ARG A 90 -4.10 -20.88 -5.83
CA ARG A 90 -5.17 -21.68 -6.41
C ARG A 90 -4.83 -22.29 -7.79
N ARG A 91 -3.97 -21.63 -8.58
CA ARG A 91 -3.65 -22.05 -9.94
C ARG A 91 -2.25 -22.65 -10.06
N LEU A 92 -1.24 -21.99 -9.48
CA LEU A 92 0.15 -22.44 -9.59
C LEU A 92 0.46 -23.55 -8.60
N LYS A 93 -0.21 -23.61 -7.45
CA LYS A 93 -0.12 -24.65 -6.41
C LYS A 93 1.21 -24.69 -5.63
N ALA A 94 1.31 -25.64 -4.69
CA ALA A 94 2.28 -25.65 -3.59
C ALA A 94 3.77 -25.83 -3.95
N ASN A 95 4.14 -26.10 -5.20
CA ASN A 95 5.52 -26.29 -5.62
C ASN A 95 6.19 -25.04 -6.19
N GLU A 96 5.44 -23.94 -6.28
CA GLU A 96 5.93 -22.70 -6.86
C GLU A 96 6.62 -21.83 -5.81
N PRO A 97 7.51 -20.89 -6.23
CA PRO A 97 8.11 -19.92 -5.32
C PRO A 97 7.07 -19.21 -4.49
N LYS A 98 7.43 -18.83 -3.26
CA LYS A 98 6.55 -18.04 -2.38
C LYS A 98 6.71 -16.54 -2.57
N ARG A 99 7.78 -16.12 -3.25
CA ARG A 99 8.13 -14.72 -3.49
C ARG A 99 7.88 -14.37 -4.94
N TRP A 100 6.94 -13.46 -5.17
CA TRP A 100 6.51 -13.02 -6.50
C TRP A 100 6.58 -11.53 -6.62
N PHE A 101 6.99 -11.02 -7.79
CA PHE A 101 6.88 -9.61 -8.10
C PHE A 101 6.17 -9.38 -9.43
N TYR A 102 5.64 -8.19 -9.61
CA TYR A 102 4.98 -7.78 -10.83
C TYR A 102 5.30 -6.32 -11.16
N ILE A 103 5.36 -5.99 -12.46
CA ILE A 103 5.51 -4.65 -12.99
C ILE A 103 4.35 -4.42 -13.94
N GLN A 104 3.27 -3.82 -13.43
CA GLN A 104 2.01 -3.74 -14.18
C GLN A 104 1.10 -2.62 -13.65
N PRO A 105 0.25 -1.99 -14.53
CA PRO A 105 -0.68 -0.98 -14.09
C PRO A 105 -1.88 -1.58 -13.35
N VAL A 106 -2.50 -0.75 -12.51
CA VAL A 106 -3.85 -0.95 -11.99
C VAL A 106 -4.75 0.18 -12.45
N PHE A 107 -6.05 -0.07 -12.48
CA PHE A 107 -7.04 0.83 -13.06
C PHE A 107 -8.15 1.10 -12.05
N ARG A 108 -8.49 2.38 -11.84
CA ARG A 108 -9.56 2.77 -10.91
C ARG A 108 -10.51 3.75 -11.57
N TYR A 109 -11.76 3.64 -11.19
CA TYR A 109 -12.80 4.57 -11.64
C TYR A 109 -12.43 6.03 -11.27
N PRO A 110 -12.69 7.03 -12.16
CA PRO A 110 -13.32 6.89 -13.47
C PRO A 110 -12.39 6.43 -14.60
N SER A 111 -11.11 6.72 -14.58
CA SER A 111 -10.13 6.40 -15.65
C SER A 111 -8.68 6.55 -15.15
N HIS A 112 -8.43 6.26 -13.88
CA HIS A 112 -7.08 6.37 -13.32
C HIS A 112 -6.25 5.14 -13.68
N GLU A 113 -5.10 5.40 -14.33
CA GLU A 113 -4.03 4.44 -14.53
C GLU A 113 -2.93 4.69 -13.50
N ILE A 114 -2.54 3.66 -12.76
CA ILE A 114 -1.50 3.74 -11.73
C ILE A 114 -0.47 2.64 -12.04
N TYR A 115 0.72 3.02 -12.46
CA TYR A 115 1.80 2.07 -12.72
C TYR A 115 2.47 1.66 -11.42
N GLN A 116 2.55 0.35 -11.19
CA GLN A 116 3.06 -0.24 -9.95
C GLN A 116 4.15 -1.26 -10.23
N ILE A 117 5.13 -1.28 -9.32
CA ILE A 117 6.05 -2.38 -9.11
C ILE A 117 5.68 -2.94 -7.75
N GLY A 118 5.19 -4.16 -7.69
CA GLY A 118 4.80 -4.78 -6.42
C GLY A 118 5.49 -6.10 -6.19
N ALA A 119 5.58 -6.51 -4.94
CA ALA A 119 6.15 -7.77 -4.55
C ALA A 119 5.39 -8.38 -3.36
N GLU A 120 5.18 -9.69 -3.41
CA GLU A 120 4.42 -10.46 -2.43
C GLU A 120 5.27 -11.61 -1.89
N MET A 121 5.40 -11.72 -0.58
CA MET A 121 6.03 -12.81 0.16
C MET A 121 4.94 -13.67 0.79
N ILE A 122 4.44 -14.65 0.03
CA ILE A 122 3.28 -15.45 0.38
C ILE A 122 3.65 -16.49 1.45
N GLY A 123 2.99 -16.41 2.61
CA GLY A 123 3.30 -17.25 3.77
C GLY A 123 4.52 -16.79 4.57
N GLU A 124 5.04 -15.59 4.26
CA GLU A 124 6.11 -14.94 5.01
C GLU A 124 5.61 -13.60 5.55
N ASN A 125 5.51 -13.47 6.87
CA ASN A 125 5.03 -12.25 7.52
C ASN A 125 6.22 -11.37 7.95
N ASP A 126 6.97 -10.84 6.96
CA ASP A 126 8.22 -10.11 7.15
C ASP A 126 8.16 -8.68 6.57
N ILE A 127 7.59 -7.76 7.34
CA ILE A 127 7.51 -6.34 6.98
C ILE A 127 8.91 -5.70 6.89
N LEU A 128 9.88 -6.15 7.71
CA LEU A 128 11.23 -5.58 7.69
C LEU A 128 11.90 -5.80 6.34
N ASN A 129 11.75 -7.01 5.77
CA ASN A 129 12.27 -7.30 4.45
C ASN A 129 11.60 -6.44 3.38
N SER A 130 10.27 -6.28 3.43
CA SER A 130 9.54 -5.38 2.52
C SER A 130 10.07 -3.95 2.57
N VAL A 131 10.25 -3.39 3.76
CA VAL A 131 10.79 -2.02 3.94
C VAL A 131 12.21 -1.91 3.41
N ASN A 132 13.07 -2.89 3.71
CA ASN A 132 14.48 -2.88 3.30
C ASN A 132 14.65 -2.95 1.78
N ILE A 133 13.84 -3.76 1.09
CA ILE A 133 13.86 -3.85 -0.38
C ILE A 133 13.45 -2.51 -1.01
N VAL A 134 12.38 -1.87 -0.52
CA VAL A 134 11.95 -0.56 -1.02
C VAL A 134 13.01 0.50 -0.74
N ALA A 135 13.61 0.51 0.47
CA ALA A 135 14.68 1.44 0.83
C ALA A 135 15.92 1.25 -0.06
N LYS A 136 16.29 -0.01 -0.38
CA LYS A 136 17.38 -0.33 -1.30
C LYS A 136 17.11 0.22 -2.69
N LEU A 137 15.89 0.04 -3.22
CA LEU A 137 15.49 0.59 -4.52
C LEU A 137 15.60 2.12 -4.53
N PHE A 138 15.11 2.79 -3.48
CA PHE A 138 15.18 4.25 -3.41
C PHE A 138 16.62 4.76 -3.31
N ASN A 139 17.47 4.10 -2.55
CA ASN A 139 18.90 4.42 -2.49
C ASN A 139 19.57 4.31 -3.85
N GLU A 140 19.32 3.22 -4.60
CA GLU A 140 19.87 3.04 -5.95
C GLU A 140 19.30 4.02 -6.98
N LEU A 141 18.09 4.50 -6.77
CA LEU A 141 17.49 5.56 -7.57
C LEU A 141 17.90 6.96 -7.11
N GLY A 142 18.65 7.12 -6.01
CA GLY A 142 19.02 8.42 -5.44
C GLY A 142 17.83 9.22 -4.91
N LEU A 143 16.79 8.52 -4.42
CA LEU A 143 15.58 9.10 -3.85
C LEU A 143 15.67 9.12 -2.31
N SER A 144 15.21 10.23 -1.73
CA SER A 144 15.05 10.39 -0.28
C SER A 144 13.57 10.50 0.04
N ALA A 145 13.10 9.72 1.01
CA ALA A 145 11.69 9.70 1.42
C ALA A 145 11.57 9.65 2.95
N CYS A 146 10.41 10.00 3.48
CA CYS A 146 10.05 9.76 4.86
C CYS A 146 9.36 8.39 4.94
N LEU A 147 9.87 7.51 5.79
CA LEU A 147 9.21 6.24 6.11
C LEU A 147 8.22 6.47 7.25
N GLN A 148 6.95 6.18 7.03
CA GLN A 148 5.93 6.13 8.06
C GLN A 148 5.57 4.69 8.39
N LEU A 149 5.56 4.35 9.68
CA LEU A 149 5.10 3.07 10.20
C LEU A 149 3.80 3.22 10.97
N SER A 150 2.90 2.28 10.79
CA SER A 150 1.61 2.18 11.49
C SER A 150 1.24 0.72 11.77
N ASN A 151 0.17 0.52 12.52
CA ASN A 151 -0.43 -0.79 12.74
C ASN A 151 -1.95 -0.66 12.65
N MET A 152 -2.55 -1.34 11.67
CA MET A 152 -3.98 -1.27 11.36
C MET A 152 -4.88 -1.75 12.51
N GLN A 153 -4.35 -2.54 13.45
CA GLN A 153 -5.08 -2.99 14.63
C GLN A 153 -5.36 -1.84 15.60
N ILE A 154 -4.46 -0.84 15.70
CA ILE A 154 -4.59 0.24 16.67
C ILE A 154 -5.89 1.05 16.44
N PRO A 155 -6.17 1.59 15.24
CA PRO A 155 -7.43 2.29 14.98
C PRO A 155 -8.66 1.41 15.20
N ARG A 156 -8.63 0.12 14.81
CA ARG A 156 -9.74 -0.81 15.02
C ARG A 156 -10.05 -1.01 16.51
N ILE A 157 -9.02 -1.24 17.33
CA ILE A 157 -9.17 -1.39 18.79
C ILE A 157 -9.68 -0.09 19.44
N ILE A 158 -9.22 1.07 18.96
CA ILE A 158 -9.71 2.37 19.43
C ILE A 158 -11.20 2.52 19.12
N CYS A 159 -11.64 2.16 17.91
CA CYS A 159 -13.05 2.16 17.55
C CYS A 159 -13.88 1.28 18.49
N GLU A 160 -13.41 0.07 18.81
CA GLU A 160 -14.08 -0.82 19.78
C GLU A 160 -14.17 -0.20 21.18
N ILE A 161 -13.08 0.39 21.70
CA ILE A 161 -13.02 0.94 23.04
C ILE A 161 -13.90 2.19 23.19
N LEU A 162 -13.89 3.07 22.18
CA LEU A 162 -14.55 4.37 22.23
C LEU A 162 -15.87 4.41 21.47
N ASN A 163 -16.30 3.29 20.90
CA ASN A 163 -17.50 3.18 20.05
C ASN A 163 -17.50 4.22 18.91
N LEU A 164 -16.39 4.26 18.14
CA LEU A 164 -16.19 5.16 17.02
C LEU A 164 -16.30 4.42 15.69
N GLU A 165 -16.66 5.13 14.63
CA GLU A 165 -16.65 4.62 13.26
C GLU A 165 -15.24 4.70 12.68
N ILE A 166 -14.83 3.65 11.92
CA ILE A 166 -13.47 3.53 11.37
C ILE A 166 -13.15 4.64 10.34
N GLU A 167 -14.17 5.21 9.71
CA GLU A 167 -14.08 6.31 8.75
C GLU A 167 -13.37 7.55 9.32
N ILE A 168 -13.37 7.72 10.64
CA ILE A 168 -12.64 8.80 11.32
C ILE A 168 -11.14 8.67 11.06
N PHE A 169 -10.63 7.45 11.10
CA PHE A 169 -9.22 7.14 10.85
C PHE A 169 -8.92 7.03 9.34
N GLU A 170 -9.81 6.44 8.55
CA GLU A 170 -9.69 6.35 7.08
C GLU A 170 -9.56 7.72 6.41
N ASN A 171 -10.27 8.70 6.93
CA ASN A 171 -10.25 10.08 6.43
C ASN A 171 -9.29 11.00 7.20
N SER A 172 -8.57 10.47 8.19
CA SER A 172 -7.61 11.21 9.01
C SER A 172 -8.22 12.48 9.64
N TRP A 173 -9.47 12.39 10.13
CA TRP A 173 -10.18 13.52 10.77
C TRP A 173 -9.62 13.79 12.17
N LEU A 174 -8.43 14.38 12.23
CA LEU A 174 -7.72 14.65 13.48
C LEU A 174 -8.57 15.45 14.49
N GLU A 175 -9.36 16.41 14.02
CA GLU A 175 -10.26 17.20 14.86
C GLU A 175 -11.26 16.31 15.60
N LYS A 176 -11.86 15.33 14.92
CA LYS A 176 -12.80 14.39 15.53
C LYS A 176 -12.13 13.45 16.53
N ILE A 177 -10.88 13.08 16.25
CA ILE A 177 -10.06 12.24 17.16
C ILE A 177 -9.76 13.02 18.44
N LEU A 178 -9.30 14.25 18.34
CA LEU A 178 -8.97 15.11 19.49
C LEU A 178 -10.22 15.52 20.28
N ALA A 179 -11.37 15.69 19.62
CA ALA A 179 -12.65 16.01 20.26
C ALA A 179 -13.16 14.91 21.22
N GLN A 180 -12.60 13.71 21.18
CA GLN A 180 -12.92 12.64 22.14
C GLN A 180 -12.47 12.99 23.56
N ASN A 181 -11.57 13.95 23.75
CA ASN A 181 -11.02 14.36 25.04
C ASN A 181 -10.41 13.22 25.86
N VAL A 182 -9.82 12.24 25.19
CA VAL A 182 -9.16 11.09 25.80
C VAL A 182 -7.65 11.34 25.83
N PRO A 183 -7.02 11.48 27.01
CA PRO A 183 -5.61 11.92 27.12
C PRO A 183 -4.62 11.02 26.37
N TRP A 184 -4.76 9.70 26.48
CA TRP A 184 -3.86 8.76 25.79
C TRP A 184 -4.06 8.79 24.26
N LEU A 185 -5.30 9.02 23.79
CA LEU A 185 -5.59 9.13 22.36
C LEU A 185 -4.96 10.40 21.76
N SER A 186 -5.02 11.49 22.48
CA SER A 186 -4.36 12.75 22.07
C SER A 186 -2.83 12.57 22.00
N LYS A 187 -2.23 11.84 22.93
CA LYS A 187 -0.79 11.52 22.88
C LYS A 187 -0.46 10.66 21.65
N LEU A 188 -1.27 9.63 21.33
CA LEU A 188 -1.09 8.82 20.13
C LEU A 188 -1.24 9.64 18.84
N ALA A 189 -2.18 10.60 18.81
CA ALA A 189 -2.42 11.46 17.67
C ALA A 189 -1.24 12.42 17.37
N LEU A 190 -0.51 12.80 18.39
CA LEU A 190 0.61 13.75 18.30
C LEU A 190 1.99 13.06 18.29
N LEU A 191 2.02 11.74 18.39
CA LEU A 191 3.25 10.95 18.39
C LEU A 191 4.05 11.15 17.10
N LYS A 192 5.34 11.36 17.23
CA LYS A 192 6.24 11.60 16.09
C LYS A 192 7.43 10.64 16.06
N ASP A 193 7.88 10.19 17.21
CA ASP A 193 9.11 9.43 17.37
C ASP A 193 8.87 8.09 18.09
N ALA A 194 9.62 7.07 17.70
CA ALA A 194 9.53 5.75 18.32
C ALA A 194 9.94 5.72 19.80
N SER A 195 10.77 6.66 20.24
CA SER A 195 11.19 6.78 21.65
C SER A 195 10.05 7.17 22.58
N GLU A 196 9.06 7.91 22.08
CA GLU A 196 7.88 8.30 22.86
C GLU A 196 6.93 7.11 23.16
N LEU A 197 7.04 6.00 22.40
CA LEU A 197 6.21 4.81 22.60
C LEU A 197 6.41 4.15 23.95
N ASP A 198 7.62 4.20 24.53
CA ASP A 198 7.92 3.59 25.84
C ASP A 198 7.04 4.19 26.96
N GLU A 199 6.77 5.50 26.91
CA GLU A 199 5.87 6.16 27.85
C GLU A 199 4.39 5.86 27.52
N ILE A 200 4.02 5.98 26.25
CA ILE A 200 2.63 5.87 25.79
C ILE A 200 2.04 4.48 26.03
N VAL A 201 2.82 3.42 25.84
CA VAL A 201 2.39 2.02 26.09
C VAL A 201 1.89 1.83 27.54
N ASN A 202 2.41 2.59 28.50
CA ASN A 202 1.96 2.50 29.89
C ASN A 202 0.68 3.29 30.17
N LEU A 203 0.27 4.18 29.29
CA LEU A 203 -0.91 5.06 29.45
C LEU A 203 -2.15 4.55 28.72
N VAL A 204 -1.99 3.66 27.75
CA VAL A 204 -3.09 3.16 26.93
C VAL A 204 -3.78 1.95 27.58
N PRO A 205 -5.04 1.68 27.19
CA PRO A 205 -5.72 0.43 27.56
C PRO A 205 -4.93 -0.83 27.16
N ASP A 206 -5.07 -1.90 27.92
CA ASP A 206 -4.29 -3.13 27.75
C ASP A 206 -4.38 -3.73 26.34
N LYS A 207 -5.53 -3.66 25.69
CA LYS A 207 -5.72 -4.13 24.31
C LYS A 207 -4.81 -3.44 23.29
N LEU A 208 -4.38 -2.20 23.55
CA LEU A 208 -3.51 -1.43 22.64
C LEU A 208 -2.02 -1.68 22.87
N LYS A 209 -1.64 -2.28 24.00
CA LYS A 209 -0.22 -2.43 24.37
C LYS A 209 0.54 -3.33 23.41
N GLU A 210 -0.03 -4.46 23.01
CA GLU A 210 0.61 -5.41 22.11
C GLU A 210 0.82 -4.81 20.70
N PRO A 211 -0.20 -4.28 20.02
CA PRO A 211 -0.01 -3.62 18.72
C PRO A 211 1.01 -2.47 18.73
N LEU A 212 1.07 -1.70 19.82
CA LEU A 212 2.06 -0.61 19.98
C LEU A 212 3.47 -1.16 20.19
N ARG A 213 3.63 -2.24 20.98
CA ARG A 213 4.94 -2.90 21.16
C ARG A 213 5.44 -3.52 19.86
N ASN A 214 4.55 -4.13 19.07
CA ASN A 214 4.90 -4.67 17.76
C ASN A 214 5.40 -3.57 16.83
N LEU A 215 4.69 -2.44 16.79
CA LEU A 215 5.10 -1.25 16.03
C LEU A 215 6.47 -0.73 16.49
N GLN A 216 6.69 -0.65 17.81
CA GLN A 216 7.96 -0.23 18.40
C GLN A 216 9.11 -1.18 18.07
N ALA A 217 8.87 -2.49 18.13
CA ALA A 217 9.89 -3.50 17.84
C ALA A 217 10.39 -3.36 16.39
N VAL A 218 9.47 -3.20 15.44
CA VAL A 218 9.82 -2.97 14.02
C VAL A 218 10.59 -1.65 13.87
N ALA A 219 10.12 -0.57 14.49
CA ALA A 219 10.80 0.72 14.41
C ALA A 219 12.24 0.68 14.95
N LYS A 220 12.48 -0.06 16.05
CA LYS A 220 13.82 -0.25 16.64
C LYS A 220 14.73 -1.13 15.77
N SER A 221 14.16 -2.03 14.95
CA SER A 221 14.92 -2.93 14.07
C SER A 221 15.29 -2.30 12.73
N LEU A 222 14.72 -1.14 12.39
CA LEU A 222 14.96 -0.47 11.13
C LEU A 222 16.09 0.55 11.24
N GLU A 223 17.09 0.41 10.38
CA GLU A 223 18.16 1.40 10.21
C GLU A 223 17.78 2.49 9.18
N TYR A 224 16.64 3.14 9.39
CA TYR A 224 16.12 4.18 8.48
C TYR A 224 16.03 5.53 9.21
N LYS A 225 16.86 6.51 8.79
CA LYS A 225 17.03 7.78 9.52
C LYS A 225 15.77 8.66 9.54
N ASN A 226 15.02 8.69 8.44
CA ASN A 226 13.82 9.53 8.33
C ASN A 226 12.56 8.70 8.57
N LEU A 227 12.47 8.10 9.77
CA LEU A 227 11.35 7.29 10.23
C LEU A 227 10.39 8.14 11.07
N ARG A 228 9.07 7.95 10.87
CA ARG A 228 7.98 8.50 11.67
C ARG A 228 7.00 7.40 12.07
N ILE A 229 6.55 7.45 13.29
CA ILE A 229 5.49 6.56 13.80
C ILE A 229 4.15 7.28 13.69
N VAL A 230 3.17 6.66 13.04
CA VAL A 230 1.83 7.22 12.83
C VAL A 230 0.76 6.20 13.23
N PRO A 231 0.58 5.92 14.53
CA PRO A 231 -0.22 4.81 15.01
C PRO A 231 -1.71 4.93 14.65
N LEU A 232 -2.20 6.13 14.38
CA LEU A 232 -3.60 6.38 14.04
C LEU A 232 -3.87 6.40 12.54
N TYR A 233 -2.86 6.16 11.69
CA TYR A 233 -3.10 5.97 10.27
C TYR A 233 -3.83 4.65 10.01
N TYR A 234 -4.84 4.70 9.15
CA TYR A 234 -5.59 3.54 8.69
C TYR A 234 -5.67 3.51 7.16
N SER A 235 -5.31 2.38 6.55
CA SER A 235 -5.37 2.18 5.11
C SER A 235 -6.78 1.82 4.66
N LYS A 236 -7.23 2.41 3.53
CA LYS A 236 -8.50 2.03 2.87
C LYS A 236 -8.44 0.69 2.13
N MET A 237 -7.24 0.09 1.98
CA MET A 237 -7.09 -1.24 1.41
C MET A 237 -7.56 -2.28 2.42
N ARG A 238 -8.48 -3.17 1.98
CA ARG A 238 -9.25 -4.03 2.89
C ARG A 238 -8.49 -5.21 3.48
N TYR A 239 -7.36 -5.56 2.88
CA TYR A 239 -6.60 -6.77 3.24
C TYR A 239 -5.51 -6.54 4.31
N TYR A 240 -5.04 -5.31 4.52
CA TYR A 240 -4.05 -5.07 5.57
C TYR A 240 -4.64 -5.28 6.96
N ASP A 241 -3.98 -6.07 7.79
CA ASP A 241 -4.50 -6.52 9.08
C ASP A 241 -3.69 -6.05 10.29
N SER A 242 -2.41 -5.77 10.12
CA SER A 242 -1.51 -5.43 11.22
C SER A 242 -0.50 -4.33 10.81
N LEU A 243 0.79 -4.64 10.82
CA LEU A 243 1.84 -3.67 10.51
C LEU A 243 1.76 -3.18 9.06
N PHE A 244 1.94 -1.88 8.89
CA PHE A 244 1.84 -1.19 7.61
C PHE A 244 2.87 -0.09 7.50
N PHE A 245 3.37 0.18 6.30
CA PHE A 245 4.31 1.26 6.04
C PHE A 245 3.98 2.04 4.77
N ARG A 246 4.46 3.29 4.73
CA ARG A 246 4.48 4.14 3.53
C ARG A 246 5.81 4.86 3.43
N PHE A 247 6.29 5.02 2.20
CA PHE A 247 7.34 5.97 1.88
C PHE A 247 6.72 7.19 1.22
N LEU A 248 6.98 8.36 1.79
CA LEU A 248 6.44 9.62 1.30
C LEU A 248 7.57 10.61 1.00
N LYS A 249 7.34 11.43 -0.01
CA LYS A 249 8.10 12.65 -0.23
C LYS A 249 7.10 13.78 -0.43
N ASP A 250 7.21 14.81 0.41
CA ASP A 250 6.18 15.84 0.52
C ASP A 250 4.78 15.23 0.69
N ASN A 251 3.88 15.43 -0.26
CA ASN A 251 2.53 14.86 -0.25
C ASN A 251 2.36 13.60 -1.12
N ALA A 252 3.41 13.20 -1.83
CA ALA A 252 3.37 12.03 -2.72
C ALA A 252 3.67 10.74 -1.95
N ILE A 253 2.84 9.73 -2.15
CA ILE A 253 3.13 8.37 -1.68
C ILE A 253 3.96 7.69 -2.77
N LEU A 254 5.21 7.36 -2.46
CA LEU A 254 6.14 6.71 -3.38
C LEU A 254 6.03 5.18 -3.32
N ALA A 255 5.74 4.65 -2.14
CA ALA A 255 5.49 3.22 -1.93
C ALA A 255 4.62 3.00 -0.70
N SER A 256 3.92 1.88 -0.66
CA SER A 256 3.20 1.40 0.53
C SER A 256 3.22 -0.12 0.58
N GLY A 257 3.12 -0.68 1.79
CA GLY A 257 3.11 -2.12 2.00
C GLY A 257 2.80 -2.48 3.44
N GLY A 258 2.76 -3.76 3.73
CA GLY A 258 2.49 -4.22 5.08
C GLY A 258 2.16 -5.71 5.13
N ASN A 259 1.70 -6.10 6.30
CA ASN A 259 1.26 -7.46 6.57
C ASN A 259 -0.24 -7.60 6.24
N TYR A 260 -0.59 -8.74 5.70
CA TYR A 260 -1.96 -9.05 5.31
C TYR A 260 -2.26 -10.55 5.39
N GLU A 261 -3.53 -10.89 5.43
CA GLU A 261 -3.98 -12.28 5.33
C GLU A 261 -4.96 -12.45 4.17
N ILE A 262 -4.69 -13.42 3.30
CA ILE A 262 -5.56 -13.78 2.16
C ILE A 262 -5.72 -15.29 2.15
N ASP A 263 -6.99 -15.76 2.10
CA ASP A 263 -7.34 -17.18 2.12
C ASP A 263 -6.71 -17.95 3.32
N GLY A 264 -6.53 -17.28 4.48
CA GLY A 264 -5.93 -17.84 5.69
C GLY A 264 -4.41 -17.95 5.67
N ILE A 265 -3.76 -17.33 4.70
CA ILE A 265 -2.29 -17.30 4.58
C ILE A 265 -1.79 -15.90 4.93
N SER A 266 -1.10 -15.80 6.08
CA SER A 266 -0.43 -14.56 6.49
C SER A 266 0.78 -14.30 5.62
N SER A 267 0.91 -13.09 5.12
CA SER A 267 1.89 -12.69 4.12
C SER A 267 2.32 -11.25 4.33
N SER A 268 3.35 -10.83 3.63
CA SER A 268 3.74 -9.42 3.54
C SER A 268 4.05 -9.05 2.10
N GLY A 269 3.87 -7.77 1.77
CA GLY A 269 4.13 -7.28 0.43
C GLY A 269 4.14 -5.77 0.37
N PHE A 270 4.45 -5.27 -0.82
CA PHE A 270 4.48 -3.82 -1.08
C PHE A 270 4.18 -3.49 -2.53
N ALA A 271 3.82 -2.24 -2.76
CA ALA A 271 3.75 -1.63 -4.08
C ALA A 271 4.54 -0.32 -4.09
N VAL A 272 5.36 -0.14 -5.12
CA VAL A 272 6.05 1.12 -5.46
C VAL A 272 5.29 1.76 -6.61
N TYR A 273 4.98 3.04 -6.50
CA TYR A 273 4.22 3.79 -7.50
C TYR A 273 5.18 4.43 -8.50
N THR A 274 5.34 3.81 -9.66
CA THR A 274 6.28 4.23 -10.70
C THR A 274 6.01 5.67 -11.16
N ASP A 275 4.73 6.04 -11.25
CA ASP A 275 4.31 7.40 -11.63
C ASP A 275 4.88 8.45 -10.67
N ALA A 276 4.73 8.22 -9.36
CA ALA A 276 5.25 9.12 -8.34
C ALA A 276 6.78 9.22 -8.36
N LEU A 277 7.48 8.09 -8.62
CA LEU A 277 8.95 8.11 -8.76
C LEU A 277 9.41 8.91 -9.98
N ILE A 278 8.68 8.85 -11.09
CA ILE A 278 8.98 9.62 -12.29
C ILE A 278 8.77 11.11 -12.05
N GLU A 279 7.66 11.48 -11.39
CA GLU A 279 7.37 12.87 -11.04
C GLU A 279 8.47 13.47 -10.13
N GLU A 280 8.97 12.68 -9.18
CA GLU A 280 10.03 13.10 -8.26
C GLU A 280 11.43 13.24 -8.90
N LYS A 281 11.66 12.62 -10.05
CA LYS A 281 12.97 12.62 -10.75
C LYS A 281 13.02 13.56 -11.95
N ASN A 282 11.90 14.14 -12.37
CA ASN A 282 11.81 15.13 -13.46
C ASN A 282 11.91 16.55 -12.92
#